data_d0e199e0b36f60c897f57b6a24768973
#
_entry.id   d0e199e0b36f60c897f57b6a24768973
#
_cell.length_a   1.000
_cell.length_b   1.000
_cell.length_c   1.000
_cell.angle_alpha   90.00
_cell.angle_beta   90.00
_cell.angle_gamma   90.00
#
_symmetry.space_group_name_H-M   'P 1'
#
loop_
_entity.id
_entity.type
_entity.pdbx_description
1 polymer ?
#
loop_
_entity_poly.entity_id
_entity_poly.type
_entity_poly.pdbx_seq_one_letter_code
_entity_poly.pdbx_strand_id
1 'polypeptide(L)'
;MATTRSPELGPDARPVAIPEDVDDPGLAKAEGVVTLPFHIRWSEPSLTYDLRDRADRLRVYEQVLREGTEDDVRAYIDVEQLHALFDALVLPPNVRRAWADWFRRHRGVELAC
;
A
#
# COMPACT_ATOMS: atom_id res chain seq x y z
N MET A 1 7.73 -8.02 30.87
CA MET A 1 7.16 -7.58 30.51
C MET A 1 7.09 -7.08 29.48
N ALA A 2 7.37 -7.48 29.25
CA ALA A 2 7.29 -6.98 28.38
C ALA A 2 6.66 -6.34 27.74
N THR A 3 6.53 -6.21 27.71
CA THR A 3 5.86 -5.68 27.24
C THR A 3 6.02 -4.79 26.53
N THR A 4 6.23 -4.81 26.45
CA THR A 4 6.17 -3.96 25.96
C THR A 4 5.95 -3.62 24.88
N ARG A 5 5.89 -3.71 24.39
CA ARG A 5 5.62 -3.37 23.40
C ARG A 5 4.72 -2.71 22.86
N SER A 6 4.03 -2.88 22.84
CA SER A 6 2.88 -2.19 22.42
C SER A 6 2.97 -0.69 22.45
N PRO A 7 3.68 -0.10 23.30
CA PRO A 7 3.80 1.35 23.30
C PRO A 7 4.29 1.91 21.98
N GLU A 8 5.05 1.14 21.25
CA GLU A 8 5.54 1.65 19.98
C GLU A 8 4.45 1.69 18.92
N LEU A 9 3.29 1.14 19.22
CA LEU A 9 2.18 1.18 18.28
C LEU A 9 1.27 2.34 18.63
N GLY A 10 1.73 3.55 18.34
CA GLY A 10 0.89 4.71 18.47
C GLY A 10 -0.20 4.71 17.40
N PRO A 11 -1.05 5.74 17.39
CA PRO A 11 -2.15 5.77 16.43
C PRO A 11 -1.71 5.65 14.97
N ASP A 12 -0.52 6.15 14.65
CA ASP A 12 -0.03 6.14 13.29
C ASP A 12 0.88 4.97 12.98
N ALA A 13 1.06 4.07 13.94
CA ALA A 13 2.03 3.00 13.80
C ALA A 13 1.36 1.64 13.72
N ARG A 14 0.22 1.56 13.06
CA ARG A 14 -0.40 0.26 12.87
C ARG A 14 0.48 -0.61 11.97
N PRO A 15 0.38 -1.94 12.11
CA PRO A 15 1.18 -2.83 11.28
C PRO A 15 0.96 -2.57 9.80
N VAL A 16 2.04 -2.62 9.04
CA VAL A 16 1.95 -2.42 7.59
C VAL A 16 1.57 -3.75 6.95
N ALA A 17 0.54 -3.73 6.11
CA ALA A 17 0.02 -4.92 5.48
C ALA A 17 0.84 -5.23 4.22
N ILE A 18 1.80 -6.15 4.33
CA ILE A 18 2.57 -6.61 3.17
C ILE A 18 2.47 -8.12 3.13
N PRO A 19 1.55 -8.67 2.31
CA PRO A 19 1.41 -10.12 2.23
C PRO A 19 2.64 -10.75 1.60
N GLU A 20 2.96 -11.97 2.02
CA GLU A 20 4.14 -12.65 1.52
C GLU A 20 4.06 -12.90 0.01
N ASP A 21 2.86 -13.07 -0.51
CA ASP A 21 2.64 -13.38 -1.92
C ASP A 21 2.26 -12.16 -2.75
N VAL A 22 2.58 -10.96 -2.27
CA VAL A 22 2.14 -9.72 -2.93
C VAL A 22 2.62 -9.64 -4.38
N ASP A 23 3.78 -10.22 -4.69
CA ASP A 23 4.34 -10.17 -6.03
C ASP A 23 4.15 -11.48 -6.80
N ASP A 24 3.25 -12.35 -6.35
CA ASP A 24 2.97 -13.60 -7.06
C ASP A 24 2.32 -13.27 -8.40
N PRO A 25 2.92 -13.68 -9.52
CA PRO A 25 2.35 -13.38 -10.84
C PRO A 25 0.99 -14.03 -11.07
N GLY A 26 0.62 -15.00 -10.24
CA GLY A 26 -0.71 -15.61 -10.33
C GLY A 26 -1.82 -14.75 -9.75
N LEU A 27 -1.49 -13.69 -9.01
CA LEU A 27 -2.50 -12.81 -8.44
C LEU A 27 -3.00 -11.82 -9.49
N ALA A 28 -4.32 -11.81 -9.69
CA ALA A 28 -4.92 -10.85 -10.60
C ALA A 28 -5.11 -9.54 -9.86
N LYS A 29 -4.61 -8.46 -10.44
CA LYS A 29 -4.75 -7.13 -9.84
C LYS A 29 -5.89 -6.38 -10.49
N ALA A 30 -6.53 -5.50 -9.71
CA ALA A 30 -7.61 -4.69 -10.23
C ALA A 30 -7.14 -3.80 -11.37
N GLU A 31 -7.99 -3.61 -12.37
CA GLU A 31 -7.71 -2.81 -13.56
C GLU A 31 -8.90 -1.95 -13.89
N GLY A 32 -8.66 -0.92 -14.69
CA GLY A 32 -9.73 -0.07 -15.17
C GLY A 32 -10.31 0.79 -14.07
N VAL A 33 -11.63 0.96 -14.11
CA VAL A 33 -12.32 1.81 -13.15
C VAL A 33 -12.69 1.00 -11.92
N VAL A 34 -12.34 1.52 -10.74
CA VAL A 34 -12.58 0.81 -9.47
C VAL A 34 -13.25 1.74 -8.48
N THR A 35 -13.98 1.14 -7.54
CA THR A 35 -14.52 1.84 -6.36
C THR A 35 -13.95 1.11 -5.16
N LEU A 36 -13.25 1.84 -4.30
CA LEU A 36 -12.58 1.21 -3.17
C LEU A 36 -13.58 0.79 -2.10
N PRO A 37 -13.26 -0.27 -1.34
CA PRO A 37 -14.11 -0.69 -0.23
C PRO A 37 -14.28 0.42 0.81
N PHE A 38 -15.41 0.40 1.50
CA PHE A 38 -15.71 1.44 2.48
C PHE A 38 -14.64 1.56 3.57
N HIS A 39 -14.09 0.45 4.03
CA HIS A 39 -13.10 0.50 5.11
C HIS A 39 -11.81 1.20 4.68
N ILE A 40 -11.58 1.36 3.38
CA ILE A 40 -10.43 2.11 2.88
C ILE A 40 -10.76 3.58 2.71
N ARG A 41 -11.99 3.87 2.30
CA ARG A 41 -12.40 5.23 1.96
C ARG A 41 -13.35 5.86 2.97
N TRP A 42 -13.32 5.40 4.20
CA TRP A 42 -14.30 5.82 5.20
C TRP A 42 -14.36 7.35 5.40
N SER A 43 -13.28 8.05 5.14
CA SER A 43 -13.23 9.50 5.31
C SER A 43 -13.42 10.23 3.98
N GLU A 44 -13.71 9.52 2.91
CA GLU A 44 -13.82 10.10 1.58
C GLU A 44 -15.18 9.80 0.99
N PRO A 45 -15.70 10.67 0.12
CA PRO A 45 -16.95 10.33 -0.56
C PRO A 45 -16.75 9.11 -1.45
N SER A 46 -17.87 8.49 -1.83
CA SER A 46 -17.83 7.34 -2.72
C SER A 46 -17.40 7.80 -4.11
N LEU A 47 -16.16 7.54 -4.47
CA LEU A 47 -15.59 7.95 -5.74
C LEU A 47 -15.14 6.73 -6.54
N THR A 48 -15.18 6.87 -7.84
CA THR A 48 -14.57 5.90 -8.71
C THR A 48 -13.22 6.44 -9.17
N TYR A 49 -12.29 5.53 -9.39
CA TYR A 49 -10.95 5.88 -9.85
C TYR A 49 -10.64 5.07 -11.10
N ASP A 50 -9.96 5.70 -12.04
CA ASP A 50 -9.53 5.03 -13.27
C ASP A 50 -8.05 4.70 -13.11
N LEU A 51 -7.75 3.43 -12.96
CA LEU A 51 -6.36 3.00 -12.73
C LEU A 51 -5.45 3.23 -13.93
N ARG A 52 -6.03 3.56 -15.09
CA ARG A 52 -5.23 3.94 -16.27
C ARG A 52 -4.72 5.37 -16.14
N ASP A 53 -5.37 6.19 -15.32
CA ASP A 53 -4.94 7.55 -15.08
C ASP A 53 -3.93 7.58 -13.94
N ARG A 54 -2.78 8.22 -14.16
CA ARG A 54 -1.71 8.20 -13.18
C ARG A 54 -2.10 8.85 -11.87
N ALA A 55 -2.82 9.96 -11.92
CA ALA A 55 -3.23 10.66 -10.69
C ALA A 55 -4.18 9.79 -9.87
N ASP A 56 -5.13 9.14 -10.54
CA ASP A 56 -6.05 8.23 -9.85
C ASP A 56 -5.32 7.02 -9.28
N ARG A 57 -4.37 6.48 -10.03
CA ARG A 57 -3.59 5.34 -9.57
C ARG A 57 -2.78 5.68 -8.33
N LEU A 58 -2.16 6.87 -8.31
CA LEU A 58 -1.45 7.33 -7.11
C LEU A 58 -2.39 7.38 -5.92
N ARG A 59 -3.60 7.91 -6.13
CA ARG A 59 -4.56 8.06 -5.05
C ARG A 59 -4.99 6.70 -4.50
N VAL A 60 -5.29 5.77 -5.40
CA VAL A 60 -5.70 4.42 -4.98
C VAL A 60 -4.58 3.76 -4.20
N TYR A 61 -3.35 3.84 -4.70
CA TYR A 61 -2.21 3.22 -4.04
C TYR A 61 -1.99 3.81 -2.65
N GLU A 62 -2.08 5.14 -2.53
CA GLU A 62 -1.91 5.78 -1.23
C GLU A 62 -2.96 5.31 -0.23
N GLN A 63 -4.21 5.22 -0.66
CA GLN A 63 -5.28 4.82 0.25
C GLN A 63 -5.19 3.35 0.63
N VAL A 64 -4.91 2.48 -0.34
CA VAL A 64 -4.78 1.05 -0.06
C VAL A 64 -3.59 0.79 0.86
N LEU A 65 -2.46 1.45 0.61
CA LEU A 65 -1.28 1.21 1.42
C LEU A 65 -1.42 1.75 2.84
N ARG A 66 -2.25 2.78 3.04
CA ARG A 66 -2.48 3.33 4.37
C ARG A 66 -3.57 2.60 5.14
N GLU A 67 -4.66 2.24 4.45
CA GLU A 67 -5.86 1.78 5.13
C GLU A 67 -6.25 0.35 4.80
N GLY A 68 -5.64 -0.26 3.79
CA GLY A 68 -6.06 -1.57 3.34
C GLY A 68 -5.54 -2.72 4.17
N THR A 69 -6.19 -3.85 4.04
CA THR A 69 -5.75 -5.12 4.61
C THR A 69 -4.79 -5.80 3.64
N GLU A 70 -4.25 -6.95 4.06
CA GLU A 70 -3.41 -7.73 3.15
C GLU A 70 -4.17 -8.15 1.90
N ASP A 71 -5.46 -8.49 2.06
CA ASP A 71 -6.27 -8.85 0.90
C ASP A 71 -6.44 -7.68 -0.05
N ASP A 72 -6.58 -6.47 0.48
CA ASP A 72 -6.68 -5.29 -0.37
C ASP A 72 -5.37 -5.05 -1.11
N VAL A 73 -4.25 -5.24 -0.46
CA VAL A 73 -2.94 -5.09 -1.11
C VAL A 73 -2.79 -6.13 -2.23
N ARG A 74 -3.20 -7.37 -1.97
CA ARG A 74 -3.17 -8.40 -3.01
C ARG A 74 -4.00 -8.00 -4.22
N ALA A 75 -5.16 -7.38 -3.98
CA ALA A 75 -6.09 -7.08 -5.05
C ALA A 75 -5.71 -5.84 -5.86
N TYR A 76 -5.10 -4.85 -5.22
CA TYR A 76 -4.91 -3.54 -5.85
C TYR A 76 -3.46 -3.19 -6.15
N ILE A 77 -2.49 -3.73 -5.42
CA ILE A 77 -1.11 -3.26 -5.51
C ILE A 77 -0.30 -4.16 -6.42
N ASP A 78 0.03 -3.63 -7.59
CA ASP A 78 0.97 -4.26 -8.51
C ASP A 78 2.37 -3.75 -8.12
N VAL A 79 3.28 -4.66 -7.80
CA VAL A 79 4.59 -4.30 -7.29
C VAL A 79 5.41 -3.49 -8.30
N GLU A 80 5.28 -3.80 -9.59
CA GLU A 80 6.01 -3.03 -10.60
C GLU A 80 5.51 -1.60 -10.68
N GLN A 81 4.18 -1.43 -10.59
CA GLN A 81 3.61 -0.09 -10.57
C GLN A 81 3.98 0.65 -9.29
N LEU A 82 3.98 -0.06 -8.17
CA LEU A 82 4.38 0.54 -6.90
C LEU A 82 5.81 1.08 -6.99
N HIS A 83 6.71 0.31 -7.58
CA HIS A 83 8.08 0.75 -7.76
C HIS A 83 8.13 2.02 -8.61
N ALA A 84 7.40 2.03 -9.71
CA ALA A 84 7.40 3.18 -10.62
C ALA A 84 6.81 4.44 -9.97
N LEU A 85 5.86 4.27 -9.05
CA LEU A 85 5.17 5.40 -8.43
C LEU A 85 5.76 5.80 -7.08
N PHE A 86 6.71 5.04 -6.56
CA PHE A 86 7.12 5.14 -5.16
C PHE A 86 7.52 6.56 -4.74
N ASP A 87 8.30 7.24 -5.57
CA ASP A 87 8.77 8.58 -5.22
C ASP A 87 7.64 9.59 -5.18
N ALA A 88 6.57 9.36 -5.92
CA ALA A 88 5.45 10.29 -6.01
C ALA A 88 4.40 10.03 -4.94
N LEU A 89 4.44 8.87 -4.28
CA LEU A 89 3.44 8.51 -3.28
C LEU A 89 3.66 9.26 -1.98
N VAL A 90 2.58 9.76 -1.40
CA VAL A 90 2.61 10.40 -0.08
C VAL A 90 2.15 9.36 0.94
N LEU A 91 3.10 8.82 1.68
CA LEU A 91 2.85 7.71 2.60
C LEU A 91 3.35 8.07 4.00
N PRO A 92 2.71 7.53 5.05
CA PRO A 92 3.26 7.67 6.39
C PRO A 92 4.67 7.07 6.43
N PRO A 93 5.56 7.62 7.26
CA PRO A 93 6.96 7.15 7.27
C PRO A 93 7.12 5.66 7.55
N ASN A 94 6.29 5.09 8.43
CA ASN A 94 6.40 3.66 8.73
C ASN A 94 6.01 2.81 7.53
N VAL A 95 5.01 3.25 6.76
CA VAL A 95 4.59 2.53 5.57
C VAL A 95 5.67 2.61 4.50
N ARG A 96 6.22 3.80 4.30
CA ARG A 96 7.27 4.00 3.31
C ARG A 96 8.51 3.16 3.64
N ARG A 97 8.92 3.17 4.90
CA ARG A 97 10.09 2.37 5.31
C ARG A 97 9.87 0.88 5.13
N ALA A 98 8.68 0.40 5.48
CA ALA A 98 8.40 -1.02 5.37
C ALA A 98 8.46 -1.49 3.92
N TRP A 99 7.90 -0.71 3.01
CA TRP A 99 7.94 -1.07 1.60
C TRP A 99 9.33 -0.89 1.00
N ALA A 100 10.06 0.15 1.40
CA ALA A 100 11.43 0.31 0.93
C ALA A 100 12.29 -0.87 1.37
N ASP A 101 12.08 -1.35 2.60
CA ASP A 101 12.78 -2.51 3.11
C ASP A 101 12.40 -3.77 2.33
N TRP A 102 11.11 -3.90 2.00
CA TRP A 102 10.65 -5.03 1.19
C TRP A 102 11.36 -5.05 -0.16
N PHE A 103 11.43 -3.91 -0.85
CA PHE A 103 12.10 -3.83 -2.15
C PHE A 103 13.57 -4.16 -2.03
N ARG A 104 14.23 -3.71 -0.98
CA ARG A 104 15.65 -4.02 -0.79
C ARG A 104 15.85 -5.52 -0.62
N ARG A 105 15.00 -6.17 0.20
CA ARG A 105 15.18 -7.58 0.50
C ARG A 105 14.74 -8.48 -0.65
N HIS A 106 13.71 -8.11 -1.39
CA HIS A 106 13.13 -8.99 -2.41
C HIS A 106 13.56 -8.63 -3.82
N ARG A 107 13.98 -7.39 -4.05
CA ARG A 107 14.33 -6.96 -5.39
C ARG A 107 15.74 -6.36 -5.47
N GLY A 108 16.41 -6.20 -4.36
CA GLY A 108 17.73 -5.62 -4.34
C GLY A 108 17.77 -4.15 -4.78
N VAL A 109 16.65 -3.45 -4.58
CA VAL A 109 16.49 -2.07 -5.02
C VAL A 109 16.47 -1.16 -3.80
N GLU A 110 17.25 -0.06 -3.87
CA GLU A 110 17.26 0.95 -2.82
C GLU A 110 16.28 2.05 -3.19
N LEU A 111 15.24 2.22 -2.40
CA LEU A 111 14.27 3.28 -2.61
C LEU A 111 14.37 4.31 -1.48
N ALA A 112 14.14 5.58 -1.84
CA ALA A 112 14.20 6.65 -0.84
C ALA A 112 13.08 6.50 0.18
N CYS A 113 13.40 6.72 1.44
CA CYS A 113 12.41 6.67 2.51
C CYS A 113 11.94 8.05 2.90
#